data_215920db3b6aca25d5289d86f445c10d
#
_entry.id   215920db3b6aca25d5289d86f445c10d
#
_cell.length_a   1.000
_cell.length_b   1.000
_cell.length_c   1.000
_cell.angle_alpha   90.00
_cell.angle_beta   90.00
_cell.angle_gamma   90.00
#
_symmetry.space_group_name_H-M   'P 1'
#
loop_
_entity.id
_entity.type
_entity.pdbx_description
1 polymer ?
#
loop_
_entity_poly.entity_id
_entity_poly.type
_entity_poly.pdbx_seq_one_letter_code
_entity_poly.pdbx_strand_id
1 'polypeptide(L)'
;MQQAPSGYSYPMATTVLPAHAVANLMGNDVAAVLTATDIVMGQLTAELRGARAGDVVDLVASNGAVLQFTIAKVVPDEISGGTELLLSIEAAERLGVTRESRMVLWGFDSRASLDAELIRQNLISTSIRVRRSWDPPDPDATLGMAQTKAALGEFAYRVNTNGSVSIDSTWKNANISAGSIGQLSLRSGCHNLVRAALTNAMNEVIASGLEYTINYFHANTAGGCYVPRFNRLTPNSSIGFLSRHTWGQAVDTNTVGSCQGCAPPDMDCRTVRIFRKHGFAWGGNFLTPDGMHFEWVGKRRDVGLYPSRYCGNTNAGSLAALDGESERSTIFADDGLYVGDH
;
A
#
# COMPACT_ATOMS: atom_id res chain seq x y z
N MET A 1 -12.97 20.88 -11.01
CA MET A 1 -12.14 20.19 -9.99
C MET A 1 -12.95 20.02 -8.70
N GLN A 2 -12.93 18.85 -8.09
CA GLN A 2 -13.69 18.56 -6.87
C GLN A 2 -13.07 19.31 -5.67
N GLN A 3 -13.89 20.03 -4.90
CA GLN A 3 -13.46 20.74 -3.69
C GLN A 3 -13.81 19.94 -2.45
N ALA A 4 -12.90 19.89 -1.48
CA ALA A 4 -13.16 19.28 -0.19
C ALA A 4 -14.13 20.16 0.63
N PRO A 5 -14.97 19.57 1.51
CA PRO A 5 -15.76 20.33 2.47
C PRO A 5 -14.86 21.20 3.36
N SER A 6 -15.40 22.31 3.88
CA SER A 6 -14.63 23.22 4.74
C SER A 6 -13.99 22.48 5.91
N GLY A 7 -12.68 22.69 6.12
CA GLY A 7 -11.89 22.04 7.15
C GLY A 7 -11.53 20.57 6.89
N TYR A 8 -11.79 20.09 5.68
CA TYR A 8 -11.37 18.76 5.23
C TYR A 8 -10.39 18.87 4.06
N SER A 9 -9.59 17.82 3.86
CA SER A 9 -8.65 17.67 2.75
C SER A 9 -8.78 16.29 2.15
N TYR A 10 -8.43 16.14 0.87
CA TYR A 10 -8.26 14.83 0.25
C TYR A 10 -6.85 14.30 0.53
N PRO A 11 -6.68 13.02 0.87
CA PRO A 11 -5.35 12.44 0.98
C PRO A 11 -4.68 12.39 -0.40
N MET A 12 -3.39 12.69 -0.48
CA MET A 12 -2.60 12.63 -1.71
C MET A 12 -1.28 11.91 -1.47
N ALA A 13 -0.97 10.94 -2.31
CA ALA A 13 0.34 10.30 -2.33
C ALA A 13 1.30 11.09 -3.23
N THR A 14 2.44 11.48 -2.68
CA THR A 14 3.43 12.25 -3.42
C THR A 14 4.73 11.48 -3.57
N THR A 15 5.40 11.63 -4.72
CA THR A 15 6.76 11.20 -4.93
C THR A 15 7.63 12.42 -5.18
N VAL A 16 8.78 12.46 -4.55
CA VAL A 16 9.78 13.52 -4.68
C VAL A 16 11.06 12.88 -5.17
N LEU A 17 11.57 13.36 -6.30
CA LEU A 17 12.83 12.90 -6.88
C LEU A 17 13.63 14.10 -7.38
N PRO A 18 14.97 14.04 -7.34
CA PRO A 18 15.80 15.05 -7.97
C PRO A 18 15.62 15.04 -9.50
N ALA A 19 15.74 16.19 -10.14
CA ALA A 19 15.44 16.38 -11.57
C ALA A 19 16.18 15.37 -12.48
N HIS A 20 17.44 15.05 -12.18
CA HIS A 20 18.21 14.08 -12.96
C HIS A 20 17.64 12.66 -12.86
N ALA A 21 17.10 12.28 -11.70
CA ALA A 21 16.45 10.98 -11.53
C ALA A 21 15.11 10.93 -12.30
N VAL A 22 14.33 12.01 -12.25
CA VAL A 22 13.10 12.13 -13.05
C VAL A 22 13.43 12.02 -14.55
N ALA A 23 14.45 12.73 -15.03
CA ALA A 23 14.88 12.67 -16.42
C ALA A 23 15.25 11.26 -16.87
N ASN A 24 15.98 10.53 -16.03
CA ASN A 24 16.41 9.15 -16.33
C ASN A 24 15.27 8.12 -16.27
N LEU A 25 14.32 8.27 -15.35
CA LEU A 25 13.29 7.28 -15.08
C LEU A 25 11.98 7.55 -15.81
N MET A 26 11.65 8.82 -16.02
CA MET A 26 10.33 9.26 -16.49
C MET A 26 10.40 10.10 -17.76
N GLY A 27 11.60 10.54 -18.15
CA GLY A 27 11.84 11.32 -19.35
C GLY A 27 12.20 12.79 -19.07
N ASN A 28 12.98 13.36 -19.99
CA ASN A 28 13.43 14.76 -19.89
C ASN A 28 12.27 15.76 -19.93
N ASP A 29 11.21 15.45 -20.66
CA ASP A 29 10.02 16.29 -20.81
C ASP A 29 9.17 16.34 -19.53
N VAL A 30 9.25 15.32 -18.68
CA VAL A 30 8.65 15.31 -17.34
C VAL A 30 9.53 16.09 -16.36
N ALA A 31 10.85 15.90 -16.43
CA ALA A 31 11.78 16.61 -15.55
C ALA A 31 11.77 18.12 -15.80
N ALA A 32 11.66 18.54 -17.06
CA ALA A 32 11.72 19.95 -17.47
C ALA A 32 10.56 20.81 -16.97
N VAL A 33 9.43 20.21 -16.63
CA VAL A 33 8.24 20.95 -16.17
C VAL A 33 8.13 21.04 -14.65
N LEU A 34 8.97 20.33 -13.89
CA LEU A 34 8.94 20.36 -12.43
C LEU A 34 9.71 21.59 -11.90
N THR A 35 9.01 22.41 -11.13
CA THR A 35 9.59 23.59 -10.47
C THR A 35 9.15 23.65 -9.00
N ALA A 36 9.50 24.72 -8.30
CA ALA A 36 9.02 24.96 -6.94
C ALA A 36 7.49 25.18 -6.85
N THR A 37 6.81 25.45 -7.98
CA THR A 37 5.37 25.73 -8.05
C THR A 37 4.61 24.88 -9.05
N ASP A 38 5.31 24.13 -9.87
CA ASP A 38 4.74 23.30 -10.91
C ASP A 38 4.95 21.82 -10.59
N ILE A 39 3.88 21.05 -10.71
CA ILE A 39 3.83 19.64 -10.35
C ILE A 39 3.37 18.80 -11.54
N VAL A 40 3.65 17.51 -11.49
CA VAL A 40 3.11 16.53 -12.44
C VAL A 40 2.10 15.65 -11.71
N MET A 41 0.97 15.37 -12.35
CA MET A 41 -0.11 14.55 -11.82
C MET A 41 -0.23 13.24 -12.61
N GLY A 42 -0.46 12.13 -11.91
CA GLY A 42 -0.80 10.84 -12.54
C GLY A 42 -2.18 10.90 -13.19
N GLN A 43 -2.34 10.19 -14.31
CA GLN A 43 -3.56 10.22 -15.13
C GLN A 43 -4.80 9.78 -14.34
N LEU A 44 -4.72 8.68 -13.59
CA LEU A 44 -5.85 8.18 -12.81
C LEU A 44 -6.32 9.20 -11.77
N THR A 45 -5.39 9.90 -11.13
CA THR A 45 -5.71 10.99 -10.19
C THR A 45 -6.34 12.18 -10.90
N ALA A 46 -5.83 12.55 -12.07
CA ALA A 46 -6.39 13.63 -12.87
C ALA A 46 -7.85 13.32 -13.30
N GLU A 47 -8.11 12.10 -13.73
CA GLU A 47 -9.45 11.61 -14.08
C GLU A 47 -10.41 11.64 -12.87
N LEU A 48 -10.00 11.13 -11.72
CA LEU A 48 -10.77 11.13 -10.48
C LEU A 48 -11.19 12.55 -10.04
N ARG A 49 -10.34 13.54 -10.31
CA ARG A 49 -10.56 14.93 -9.90
C ARG A 49 -11.11 15.83 -11.00
N GLY A 50 -11.21 15.34 -12.23
CA GLY A 50 -11.51 16.16 -13.39
C GLY A 50 -10.46 17.27 -13.62
N ALA A 51 -9.19 16.97 -13.29
CA ALA A 51 -8.07 17.91 -13.39
C ALA A 51 -7.33 17.78 -14.73
N ARG A 52 -6.69 18.87 -15.17
CA ARG A 52 -5.96 18.95 -16.44
C ARG A 52 -4.66 19.71 -16.26
N ALA A 53 -3.76 19.54 -17.20
CA ALA A 53 -2.59 20.41 -17.31
C ALA A 53 -3.02 21.88 -17.45
N GLY A 54 -2.38 22.77 -16.72
CA GLY A 54 -2.71 24.18 -16.59
C GLY A 54 -3.65 24.53 -15.42
N ASP A 55 -4.30 23.55 -14.80
CA ASP A 55 -5.12 23.78 -13.62
C ASP A 55 -4.25 24.11 -12.40
N VAL A 56 -4.78 24.97 -11.51
CA VAL A 56 -4.17 25.29 -10.22
C VAL A 56 -4.83 24.46 -9.12
N VAL A 57 -4.03 23.85 -8.28
CA VAL A 57 -4.45 23.05 -7.14
C VAL A 57 -3.93 23.63 -5.84
N ASP A 58 -4.75 23.57 -4.80
CA ASP A 58 -4.37 23.91 -3.43
C ASP A 58 -3.87 22.64 -2.71
N LEU A 59 -2.63 22.69 -2.23
CA LEU A 59 -2.04 21.62 -1.41
C LEU A 59 -1.82 22.15 0.02
N VAL A 60 -2.12 21.30 1.00
CA VAL A 60 -1.93 21.63 2.41
C VAL A 60 -0.55 21.20 2.86
N ALA A 61 0.29 22.14 3.26
CA ALA A 61 1.61 21.89 3.80
C ALA A 61 1.55 21.29 5.22
N SER A 62 2.64 20.71 5.68
CA SER A 62 2.75 20.07 7.01
C SER A 62 2.44 21.01 8.19
N ASN A 63 2.63 22.32 8.01
CA ASN A 63 2.29 23.36 8.99
C ASN A 63 0.84 23.87 8.88
N GLY A 64 0.03 23.29 7.99
CA GLY A 64 -1.35 23.67 7.74
C GLY A 64 -1.54 24.82 6.75
N ALA A 65 -0.48 25.41 6.22
CA ALA A 65 -0.58 26.43 5.18
C ALA A 65 -1.11 25.84 3.88
N VAL A 66 -1.97 26.59 3.19
CA VAL A 66 -2.46 26.24 1.86
C VAL A 66 -1.55 26.90 0.83
N LEU A 67 -0.96 26.11 -0.05
CA LEU A 67 -0.06 26.55 -1.09
C LEU A 67 -0.60 26.18 -2.46
N GLN A 68 -0.49 27.09 -3.42
CA GLN A 68 -0.94 26.88 -4.79
C GLN A 68 0.16 26.28 -5.65
N PHE A 69 -0.22 25.30 -6.46
CA PHE A 69 0.63 24.65 -7.46
C PHE A 69 -0.11 24.53 -8.78
N THR A 70 0.65 24.66 -9.88
CA THR A 70 0.12 24.43 -11.22
C THR A 70 0.38 22.98 -11.62
N ILE A 71 -0.62 22.29 -12.16
CA ILE A 71 -0.43 21.01 -12.82
C ILE A 71 0.22 21.28 -14.18
N ALA A 72 1.55 21.19 -14.25
CA ALA A 72 2.26 21.44 -15.49
C ALA A 72 2.04 20.34 -16.53
N LYS A 73 1.84 19.11 -16.06
CA LYS A 73 1.63 17.95 -16.94
C LYS A 73 0.81 16.88 -16.24
N VAL A 74 0.00 16.16 -17.04
CA VAL A 74 -0.62 14.87 -16.63
C VAL A 74 0.09 13.76 -17.40
N VAL A 75 0.51 12.72 -16.71
CA VAL A 75 1.25 11.60 -17.30
C VAL A 75 0.57 10.27 -16.99
N PRO A 76 0.72 9.24 -17.85
CA PRO A 76 0.28 7.89 -17.54
C PRO A 76 0.85 7.39 -16.21
N ASP A 77 0.06 6.57 -15.48
CA ASP A 77 0.44 6.10 -14.15
C ASP A 77 1.70 5.22 -14.18
N GLU A 78 1.98 4.54 -15.30
CA GLU A 78 3.22 3.79 -15.51
C GLU A 78 4.45 4.70 -15.49
N ILE A 79 4.32 5.93 -16.01
CA ILE A 79 5.40 6.92 -16.02
C ILE A 79 5.55 7.52 -14.62
N SER A 80 4.45 7.85 -13.94
CA SER A 80 4.51 8.42 -12.59
C SER A 80 4.89 7.39 -11.51
N GLY A 81 5.05 6.11 -11.88
CA GLY A 81 5.30 5.03 -10.93
C GLY A 81 4.13 4.77 -9.99
N GLY A 82 2.89 5.10 -10.43
CA GLY A 82 1.66 4.94 -9.66
C GLY A 82 1.47 5.98 -8.55
N THR A 83 2.31 7.02 -8.50
CA THR A 83 2.10 8.14 -7.57
C THR A 83 1.03 9.10 -8.08
N GLU A 84 0.34 9.77 -7.16
CA GLU A 84 -0.69 10.74 -7.52
C GLU A 84 -0.07 12.06 -7.97
N LEU A 85 0.98 12.52 -7.27
CA LEU A 85 1.72 13.73 -7.59
C LEU A 85 3.22 13.47 -7.61
N LEU A 86 3.89 14.02 -8.60
CA LEU A 86 5.34 14.10 -8.65
C LEU A 86 5.75 15.55 -8.39
N LEU A 87 6.65 15.75 -7.45
CA LEU A 87 7.12 17.04 -6.98
C LEU A 87 8.64 17.18 -7.21
N SER A 88 9.08 18.39 -7.46
CA SER A 88 10.51 18.74 -7.31
C SER A 88 10.90 18.73 -5.82
N ILE A 89 12.19 18.74 -5.53
CA ILE A 89 12.71 18.88 -4.16
C ILE A 89 12.24 20.20 -3.56
N GLU A 90 12.31 21.29 -4.32
CA GLU A 90 11.93 22.64 -3.88
C GLU A 90 10.42 22.72 -3.57
N ALA A 91 9.58 22.07 -4.38
CA ALA A 91 8.14 21.99 -4.12
C ALA A 91 7.85 21.21 -2.84
N ALA A 92 8.58 20.11 -2.62
CA ALA A 92 8.45 19.27 -1.43
C ALA A 92 8.90 20.01 -0.17
N GLU A 93 10.00 20.75 -0.22
CA GLU A 93 10.47 21.58 0.91
C GLU A 93 9.42 22.62 1.30
N ARG A 94 8.79 23.29 0.31
CA ARG A 94 7.69 24.23 0.58
C ARG A 94 6.50 23.58 1.28
N LEU A 95 6.21 22.33 0.97
CA LEU A 95 5.14 21.56 1.60
C LEU A 95 5.55 20.97 2.95
N GLY A 96 6.84 21.04 3.31
CA GLY A 96 7.38 20.42 4.52
C GLY A 96 7.47 18.91 4.43
N VAL A 97 7.62 18.37 3.21
CA VAL A 97 7.87 16.95 2.96
C VAL A 97 9.37 16.71 3.10
N THR A 98 9.79 16.15 4.23
CA THR A 98 11.21 16.01 4.58
C THR A 98 11.65 14.56 4.78
N ARG A 99 10.73 13.60 4.69
CA ARG A 99 11.04 12.21 4.97
C ARG A 99 11.46 11.47 3.70
N GLU A 100 12.69 10.97 3.70
CA GLU A 100 13.14 10.00 2.71
C GLU A 100 12.66 8.59 3.11
N SER A 101 11.96 7.94 2.21
CA SER A 101 11.41 6.60 2.45
C SER A 101 11.76 5.60 1.36
N ARG A 102 12.36 6.07 0.25
CA ARG A 102 12.68 5.23 -0.90
C ARG A 102 14.03 5.60 -1.50
N MET A 103 14.69 4.59 -2.05
CA MET A 103 15.87 4.73 -2.91
C MET A 103 15.55 4.10 -4.26
N VAL A 104 15.87 4.80 -5.34
CA VAL A 104 15.75 4.27 -6.69
C VAL A 104 17.14 4.05 -7.25
N LEU A 105 17.41 2.85 -7.72
CA LEU A 105 18.66 2.46 -8.35
C LEU A 105 18.41 2.14 -9.81
N TRP A 106 19.25 2.61 -10.71
CA TRP A 106 19.15 2.37 -12.14
C TRP A 106 20.53 2.12 -12.77
N GLY A 107 20.52 1.65 -14.04
CA GLY A 107 21.77 1.35 -14.75
C GLY A 107 22.29 -0.06 -14.48
N PHE A 108 21.46 -0.95 -13.92
CA PHE A 108 21.78 -2.36 -13.72
C PHE A 108 21.05 -3.21 -14.79
N ASP A 109 21.78 -4.09 -15.41
CA ASP A 109 21.29 -4.99 -16.46
C ASP A 109 21.04 -6.42 -15.95
N SER A 110 21.46 -6.71 -14.74
CA SER A 110 21.32 -8.05 -14.15
C SER A 110 21.17 -7.96 -12.62
N ARG A 111 20.57 -9.03 -12.07
CA ARG A 111 20.49 -9.22 -10.62
C ARG A 111 21.88 -9.25 -9.98
N ALA A 112 22.82 -9.95 -10.60
CA ALA A 112 24.16 -10.11 -10.05
C ALA A 112 24.90 -8.77 -9.92
N SER A 113 24.76 -7.88 -10.91
CA SER A 113 25.38 -6.55 -10.85
C SER A 113 24.77 -5.66 -9.77
N LEU A 114 23.43 -5.70 -9.61
CA LEU A 114 22.73 -4.99 -8.54
C LEU A 114 23.11 -5.54 -7.16
N ASP A 115 23.09 -6.86 -6.98
CA ASP A 115 23.41 -7.51 -5.70
C ASP A 115 24.86 -7.21 -5.28
N ALA A 116 25.81 -7.23 -6.21
CA ALA A 116 27.20 -6.86 -5.95
C ALA A 116 27.31 -5.40 -5.47
N GLU A 117 26.57 -4.48 -6.06
CA GLU A 117 26.57 -3.07 -5.63
C GLU A 117 25.91 -2.89 -4.26
N LEU A 118 24.79 -3.56 -3.99
CA LEU A 118 24.12 -3.52 -2.69
C LEU A 118 25.03 -4.05 -1.57
N ILE A 119 25.78 -5.13 -1.84
CA ILE A 119 26.80 -5.67 -0.92
C ILE A 119 27.90 -4.62 -0.69
N ARG A 120 28.44 -4.06 -1.77
CA ARG A 120 29.50 -3.05 -1.71
C ARG A 120 29.10 -1.84 -0.88
N GLN A 121 27.85 -1.41 -0.98
CA GLN A 121 27.29 -0.27 -0.24
C GLN A 121 26.80 -0.64 1.17
N ASN A 122 26.94 -1.90 1.57
CA ASN A 122 26.39 -2.42 2.83
C ASN A 122 24.89 -2.15 3.01
N LEU A 123 24.14 -2.23 1.91
CA LEU A 123 22.69 -1.99 1.89
C LEU A 123 21.87 -3.28 1.99
N ILE A 124 22.52 -4.44 2.15
CA ILE A 124 21.84 -5.70 2.37
C ILE A 124 21.51 -5.83 3.84
N SER A 125 20.24 -5.75 4.16
CA SER A 125 19.75 -5.97 5.51
C SER A 125 18.31 -6.48 5.48
N THR A 126 17.87 -7.05 6.59
CA THR A 126 16.46 -7.41 6.80
C THR A 126 15.53 -6.20 6.87
N SER A 127 16.08 -5.00 6.92
CA SER A 127 15.33 -3.73 6.96
C SER A 127 15.18 -3.06 5.60
N ILE A 128 15.73 -3.66 4.54
CA ILE A 128 15.66 -3.11 3.17
C ILE A 128 15.00 -4.14 2.27
N ARG A 129 14.00 -3.70 1.53
CA ARG A 129 13.41 -4.48 0.45
C ARG A 129 13.85 -3.93 -0.89
N VAL A 130 14.24 -4.82 -1.79
CA VAL A 130 14.65 -4.48 -3.14
C VAL A 130 13.59 -5.02 -4.11
N ARG A 131 13.04 -4.18 -4.97
CA ARG A 131 12.19 -4.59 -6.09
C ARG A 131 12.92 -4.28 -7.38
N ARG A 132 12.89 -5.21 -8.32
CA ARG A 132 13.53 -5.10 -9.63
C ARG A 132 12.47 -5.07 -10.71
N SER A 133 12.73 -4.37 -11.79
CA SER A 133 11.79 -4.28 -12.93
C SER A 133 11.52 -5.65 -13.59
N TRP A 134 12.41 -6.62 -13.40
CA TRP A 134 12.28 -7.98 -13.93
C TRP A 134 11.77 -9.01 -12.92
N ASP A 135 11.45 -8.60 -11.70
CA ASP A 135 10.86 -9.50 -10.72
C ASP A 135 9.44 -9.90 -11.16
N PRO A 136 9.01 -11.14 -10.90
CA PRO A 136 7.63 -11.52 -11.14
C PRO A 136 6.66 -10.68 -10.31
N PRO A 137 5.38 -10.59 -10.71
CA PRO A 137 4.40 -9.84 -9.94
C PRO A 137 4.26 -10.39 -8.53
N ASP A 138 4.53 -9.56 -7.53
CA ASP A 138 4.39 -9.90 -6.13
C ASP A 138 2.91 -10.14 -5.77
N PRO A 139 2.54 -11.33 -5.24
CA PRO A 139 1.18 -11.63 -4.85
C PRO A 139 0.68 -10.72 -3.71
N ASP A 140 1.58 -10.20 -2.90
CA ASP A 140 1.26 -9.37 -1.75
C ASP A 140 1.48 -7.86 -2.01
N ALA A 141 1.72 -7.48 -3.27
CA ALA A 141 1.71 -6.07 -3.65
C ALA A 141 0.31 -5.47 -3.49
N THR A 142 0.22 -4.37 -2.77
CA THR A 142 -1.05 -3.68 -2.53
C THR A 142 -1.35 -2.61 -3.59
N LEU A 143 -2.54 -2.04 -3.55
CA LEU A 143 -2.92 -0.98 -4.48
C LEU A 143 -2.21 0.34 -4.12
N GLY A 144 -1.78 1.08 -5.12
CA GLY A 144 -1.39 2.48 -4.95
C GLY A 144 -2.58 3.34 -4.50
N MET A 145 -2.31 4.54 -3.99
CA MET A 145 -3.36 5.42 -3.45
C MET A 145 -4.42 5.78 -4.52
N ALA A 146 -3.99 6.14 -5.72
CA ALA A 146 -4.91 6.42 -6.83
C ALA A 146 -5.79 5.22 -7.16
N GLN A 147 -5.21 4.01 -7.22
CA GLN A 147 -5.93 2.78 -7.49
C GLN A 147 -6.95 2.44 -6.39
N THR A 148 -6.57 2.64 -5.11
CA THR A 148 -7.49 2.48 -3.98
C THR A 148 -8.68 3.43 -4.10
N LYS A 149 -8.44 4.69 -4.39
CA LYS A 149 -9.50 5.69 -4.59
C LYS A 149 -10.39 5.38 -5.79
N ALA A 150 -9.81 4.94 -6.89
CA ALA A 150 -10.57 4.53 -8.08
C ALA A 150 -11.48 3.33 -7.79
N ALA A 151 -11.00 2.36 -7.00
CA ALA A 151 -11.75 1.15 -6.67
C ALA A 151 -12.77 1.35 -5.56
N LEU A 152 -12.43 2.08 -4.50
CA LEU A 152 -13.21 2.21 -3.27
C LEU A 152 -13.82 3.61 -3.06
N GLY A 153 -13.56 4.52 -3.96
CA GLY A 153 -13.97 5.91 -3.84
C GLY A 153 -13.00 6.76 -3.04
N GLU A 154 -13.03 8.04 -3.29
CA GLU A 154 -12.27 9.05 -2.57
C GLU A 154 -13.12 9.70 -1.50
N PHE A 155 -12.53 9.98 -0.35
CA PHE A 155 -13.17 10.72 0.74
C PHE A 155 -12.31 11.91 1.17
N ALA A 156 -12.95 12.92 1.71
CA ALA A 156 -12.27 13.98 2.44
C ALA A 156 -12.11 13.60 3.92
N TYR A 157 -11.00 13.99 4.53
CA TYR A 157 -10.70 13.73 5.92
C TYR A 157 -10.20 14.99 6.63
N ARG A 158 -10.27 14.98 7.94
CA ARG A 158 -9.60 15.97 8.80
C ARG A 158 -8.91 15.29 9.98
N VAL A 159 -7.85 15.91 10.43
CA VAL A 159 -7.17 15.53 11.67
C VAL A 159 -7.76 16.35 12.82
N ASN A 160 -8.23 15.69 13.85
CA ASN A 160 -8.75 16.33 15.03
C ASN A 160 -7.61 16.74 15.97
N THR A 161 -7.88 17.63 16.92
CA THR A 161 -6.88 18.13 17.89
C THR A 161 -6.24 17.04 18.74
N ASN A 162 -6.92 15.91 18.92
CA ASN A 162 -6.39 14.74 19.64
C ASN A 162 -5.63 13.75 18.72
N GLY A 163 -5.36 14.12 17.47
CA GLY A 163 -4.67 13.28 16.49
C GLY A 163 -5.53 12.19 15.83
N SER A 164 -6.80 12.05 16.19
CA SER A 164 -7.71 11.12 15.51
C SER A 164 -8.12 11.66 14.13
N VAL A 165 -8.54 10.75 13.27
CA VAL A 165 -8.96 11.05 11.89
C VAL A 165 -10.48 10.96 11.79
N SER A 166 -11.10 12.01 11.26
CA SER A 166 -12.52 12.04 10.89
C SER A 166 -12.66 11.98 9.37
N ILE A 167 -13.55 11.11 8.90
CA ILE A 167 -13.86 10.93 7.48
C ILE A 167 -15.20 11.58 7.16
N ASP A 168 -15.33 12.12 5.95
CA ASP A 168 -16.59 12.60 5.43
C ASP A 168 -17.69 11.54 5.57
N SER A 169 -18.77 11.93 6.26
CA SER A 169 -19.87 11.03 6.59
C SER A 169 -20.64 10.56 5.36
N THR A 170 -20.68 11.34 4.30
CA THR A 170 -21.37 10.99 3.05
C THR A 170 -20.71 9.75 2.43
N TRP A 171 -19.41 9.79 2.26
CA TRP A 171 -18.65 8.64 1.75
C TRP A 171 -18.77 7.44 2.69
N LYS A 172 -18.56 7.65 4.00
CA LYS A 172 -18.63 6.57 5.00
C LYS A 172 -19.97 5.85 4.95
N ASN A 173 -21.07 6.59 4.97
CA ASN A 173 -22.41 6.01 5.02
C ASN A 173 -22.78 5.26 3.72
N ALA A 174 -22.24 5.70 2.58
CA ALA A 174 -22.47 5.04 1.30
C ALA A 174 -21.66 3.75 1.13
N ASN A 175 -20.46 3.67 1.74
CA ASN A 175 -19.48 2.65 1.40
C ASN A 175 -19.18 1.65 2.53
N ILE A 176 -19.42 2.00 3.80
CA ILE A 176 -19.05 1.17 4.95
C ILE A 176 -20.28 0.52 5.57
N SER A 177 -20.29 -0.80 5.64
CA SER A 177 -21.35 -1.59 6.29
C SER A 177 -20.80 -2.44 7.43
N ALA A 178 -21.43 -2.34 8.59
CA ALA A 178 -21.14 -3.17 9.76
C ALA A 178 -21.80 -4.57 9.65
N GLY A 179 -21.46 -5.47 10.57
CA GLY A 179 -22.03 -6.81 10.69
C GLY A 179 -20.96 -7.87 10.83
N SER A 180 -21.38 -9.15 10.74
CA SER A 180 -20.48 -10.30 10.84
C SER A 180 -20.30 -10.95 9.47
N ILE A 181 -19.17 -11.64 9.27
CA ILE A 181 -18.91 -12.51 8.14
C ILE A 181 -18.42 -13.83 8.73
N GLY A 182 -19.25 -14.87 8.67
CA GLY A 182 -19.02 -16.08 9.44
C GLY A 182 -18.87 -15.72 10.92
N GLN A 183 -17.78 -16.16 11.53
CA GLN A 183 -17.45 -15.84 12.93
C GLN A 183 -16.69 -14.51 13.10
N LEU A 184 -16.27 -13.85 12.01
CA LEU A 184 -15.62 -12.55 12.09
C LEU A 184 -16.62 -11.47 12.46
N SER A 185 -16.44 -10.84 13.61
CA SER A 185 -17.25 -9.70 14.05
C SER A 185 -16.62 -8.41 13.54
N LEU A 186 -17.23 -7.81 12.52
CA LEU A 186 -16.79 -6.56 11.90
C LEU A 186 -17.62 -5.38 12.43
N ARG A 187 -17.53 -5.13 13.73
CA ARG A 187 -18.35 -4.10 14.41
C ARG A 187 -18.19 -2.71 13.81
N SER A 188 -16.97 -2.34 13.42
CA SER A 188 -16.68 -1.05 12.79
C SER A 188 -17.05 -1.00 11.31
N GLY A 189 -17.38 -2.13 10.70
CA GLY A 189 -17.69 -2.27 9.29
C GLY A 189 -16.49 -2.54 8.41
N CYS A 190 -16.78 -2.84 7.14
CA CYS A 190 -15.84 -2.92 6.03
C CYS A 190 -16.44 -2.19 4.83
N HIS A 191 -15.62 -1.85 3.86
CA HIS A 191 -16.12 -1.40 2.57
C HIS A 191 -16.98 -2.49 1.89
N ASN A 192 -18.07 -2.11 1.25
CA ASN A 192 -19.04 -3.05 0.70
C ASN A 192 -18.44 -4.07 -0.29
N LEU A 193 -17.52 -3.62 -1.16
CA LEU A 193 -16.80 -4.50 -2.08
C LEU A 193 -15.88 -5.48 -1.34
N VAL A 194 -15.20 -5.00 -0.32
CA VAL A 194 -14.28 -5.82 0.50
C VAL A 194 -15.05 -6.87 1.28
N ARG A 195 -16.23 -6.53 1.80
CA ARG A 195 -17.12 -7.49 2.47
C ARG A 195 -17.50 -8.66 1.59
N ALA A 196 -17.83 -8.41 0.32
CA ALA A 196 -18.18 -9.48 -0.63
C ALA A 196 -17.00 -10.43 -0.86
N ALA A 197 -15.81 -9.89 -1.12
CA ALA A 197 -14.59 -10.70 -1.29
C ALA A 197 -14.22 -11.47 -0.02
N LEU A 198 -14.33 -10.84 1.15
CA LEU A 198 -14.04 -11.47 2.44
C LEU A 198 -15.03 -12.58 2.76
N THR A 199 -16.31 -12.40 2.42
CA THR A 199 -17.33 -13.46 2.56
C THR A 199 -16.96 -14.67 1.72
N ASN A 200 -16.55 -14.49 0.48
CA ASN A 200 -16.13 -15.58 -0.40
C ASN A 200 -14.87 -16.29 0.14
N ALA A 201 -13.89 -15.54 0.63
CA ALA A 201 -12.69 -16.10 1.22
C ALA A 201 -13.02 -16.94 2.48
N MET A 202 -13.84 -16.41 3.37
CA MET A 202 -14.24 -17.11 4.59
C MET A 202 -15.06 -18.36 4.31
N ASN A 203 -15.98 -18.32 3.35
CA ASN A 203 -16.75 -19.50 2.94
C ASN A 203 -15.82 -20.60 2.41
N GLU A 204 -14.78 -20.25 1.64
CA GLU A 204 -13.81 -21.24 1.16
C GLU A 204 -12.91 -21.76 2.29
N VAL A 205 -12.49 -20.93 3.23
CA VAL A 205 -11.75 -21.35 4.43
C VAL A 205 -12.56 -22.41 5.19
N ILE A 206 -13.84 -22.16 5.45
CA ILE A 206 -14.75 -23.07 6.13
C ILE A 206 -14.93 -24.37 5.31
N ALA A 207 -15.25 -24.26 4.03
CA ALA A 207 -15.44 -25.41 3.15
C ALA A 207 -14.18 -26.28 3.00
N SER A 208 -13.00 -25.70 3.20
CA SER A 208 -11.72 -26.40 3.19
C SER A 208 -11.32 -26.99 4.54
N GLY A 209 -12.16 -26.86 5.57
CA GLY A 209 -11.88 -27.34 6.93
C GLY A 209 -10.74 -26.57 7.61
N LEU A 210 -10.49 -25.33 7.18
CA LEU A 210 -9.40 -24.47 7.69
C LEU A 210 -9.88 -23.42 8.68
N GLU A 211 -11.11 -23.48 9.13
CA GLU A 211 -11.70 -22.52 10.05
C GLU A 211 -10.87 -22.37 11.34
N TYR A 212 -10.29 -23.45 11.83
CA TYR A 212 -9.44 -23.47 13.02
C TYR A 212 -8.16 -22.61 12.88
N THR A 213 -7.74 -22.29 11.65
CA THR A 213 -6.55 -21.48 11.39
C THR A 213 -6.79 -19.99 11.62
N ILE A 214 -8.06 -19.58 11.71
CA ILE A 214 -8.43 -18.20 12.00
C ILE A 214 -8.89 -18.13 13.46
N ASN A 215 -8.14 -17.41 14.27
CA ASN A 215 -8.42 -17.29 15.68
C ASN A 215 -9.48 -16.23 15.96
N TYR A 216 -10.73 -16.66 16.09
CA TYR A 216 -11.88 -15.79 16.36
C TYR A 216 -11.95 -15.25 17.78
N PHE A 217 -11.32 -15.94 18.73
CA PHE A 217 -11.42 -15.59 20.15
C PHE A 217 -10.73 -14.26 20.48
N HIS A 218 -9.89 -13.77 19.61
CA HIS A 218 -9.33 -12.45 19.69
C HIS A 218 -10.17 -11.40 18.94
N ALA A 219 -11.43 -11.67 18.69
CA ALA A 219 -12.37 -10.79 17.99
C ALA A 219 -12.52 -9.40 18.65
N ASN A 220 -12.15 -9.24 19.91
CA ASN A 220 -12.05 -7.92 20.54
C ASN A 220 -10.78 -7.16 20.13
N THR A 221 -9.81 -7.84 19.55
CA THR A 221 -8.55 -7.32 19.01
C THR A 221 -8.44 -7.53 17.50
N ALA A 222 -9.33 -8.33 16.89
CA ALA A 222 -9.52 -8.29 15.46
C ALA A 222 -10.06 -6.91 15.12
N GLY A 223 -9.15 -5.99 14.91
CA GLY A 223 -9.47 -4.64 14.52
C GLY A 223 -10.30 -4.73 13.27
N GLY A 224 -11.53 -4.29 13.28
CA GLY A 224 -12.41 -4.37 12.14
C GLY A 224 -11.75 -3.82 10.88
N CYS A 225 -12.37 -4.02 9.73
CA CYS A 225 -11.85 -3.47 8.48
C CYS A 225 -11.75 -1.94 8.51
N TYR A 226 -12.75 -1.25 9.03
CA TYR A 226 -12.83 0.21 9.02
C TYR A 226 -12.35 0.80 10.35
N VAL A 227 -11.15 1.36 10.31
CA VAL A 227 -10.53 2.06 11.45
C VAL A 227 -9.80 3.30 10.92
N PRO A 228 -10.45 4.49 10.93
CA PRO A 228 -9.84 5.73 10.45
C PRO A 228 -8.65 6.12 11.33
N ARG A 229 -7.45 6.00 10.78
CA ARG A 229 -6.21 6.32 11.46
C ARG A 229 -5.07 6.53 10.46
N PHE A 230 -4.02 7.15 10.93
CA PHE A 230 -2.74 7.09 10.23
C PHE A 230 -2.06 5.73 10.43
N ASN A 231 -1.21 5.37 9.49
CA ASN A 231 -0.29 4.26 9.65
C ASN A 231 0.66 4.50 10.80
N ARG A 232 1.09 3.42 11.43
CA ARG A 232 1.97 3.45 12.60
C ARG A 232 3.24 2.66 12.29
N LEU A 233 4.40 3.25 12.61
CA LEU A 233 5.65 2.49 12.72
C LEU A 233 5.71 1.74 14.06
N THR A 234 5.13 2.36 15.09
CA THR A 234 4.94 1.78 16.43
C THR A 234 3.56 2.18 16.92
N PRO A 235 3.03 1.56 17.99
CA PRO A 235 1.72 1.92 18.53
C PRO A 235 1.55 3.43 18.82
N ASN A 236 2.65 4.14 19.06
CA ASN A 236 2.64 5.56 19.49
C ASN A 236 3.17 6.52 18.41
N SER A 237 3.57 6.06 17.24
CA SER A 237 4.09 6.93 16.19
C SER A 237 3.34 6.73 14.88
N SER A 238 2.80 7.82 14.32
CA SER A 238 2.22 7.81 12.98
C SER A 238 3.26 8.28 11.95
N ILE A 239 3.13 7.78 10.73
CA ILE A 239 4.02 8.13 9.63
C ILE A 239 3.40 9.09 8.62
N GLY A 240 2.24 9.68 8.94
CA GLY A 240 1.60 10.68 8.11
C GLY A 240 0.76 10.16 6.94
N PHE A 241 0.76 8.84 6.68
CA PHE A 241 -0.11 8.22 5.69
C PHE A 241 -1.37 7.67 6.34
N LEU A 242 -2.52 7.77 5.67
CA LEU A 242 -3.74 7.10 6.12
C LEU A 242 -3.61 5.59 5.93
N SER A 243 -3.95 4.85 6.96
CA SER A 243 -4.02 3.39 6.91
C SER A 243 -5.10 2.91 5.93
N ARG A 244 -4.89 1.77 5.28
CA ARG A 244 -5.90 1.13 4.42
C ARG A 244 -7.16 0.73 5.19
N HIS A 245 -7.05 0.54 6.48
CA HIS A 245 -8.22 0.41 7.35
C HIS A 245 -9.14 1.64 7.29
N THR A 246 -8.63 2.82 6.93
CA THR A 246 -9.46 4.02 6.77
C THR A 246 -10.46 3.90 5.62
N TRP A 247 -10.14 3.13 4.56
CA TRP A 247 -11.06 2.77 3.48
C TRP A 247 -11.93 1.56 3.82
N GLY A 248 -11.72 0.89 4.96
CA GLY A 248 -12.29 -0.43 5.21
C GLY A 248 -11.81 -1.47 4.21
N GLN A 249 -10.59 -1.28 3.68
CA GLN A 249 -9.93 -2.10 2.66
C GLN A 249 -9.20 -3.29 3.26
N ALA A 250 -8.70 -3.15 4.47
CA ALA A 250 -7.91 -4.16 5.15
C ALA A 250 -8.67 -4.81 6.31
N VAL A 251 -8.34 -6.04 6.62
CA VAL A 251 -8.86 -6.78 7.78
C VAL A 251 -7.71 -7.45 8.52
N ASP A 252 -7.73 -7.35 9.85
CA ASP A 252 -6.76 -8.01 10.72
C ASP A 252 -7.38 -9.26 11.34
N THR A 253 -6.62 -10.37 11.32
CA THR A 253 -6.99 -11.63 11.97
C THR A 253 -5.77 -12.22 12.68
N ASN A 254 -5.97 -13.09 13.69
CA ASN A 254 -4.87 -13.76 14.40
C ASN A 254 -3.84 -12.77 15.00
N THR A 255 -4.31 -11.69 15.60
CA THR A 255 -3.46 -10.61 16.12
C THR A 255 -2.43 -11.08 17.16
N VAL A 256 -2.70 -12.20 17.85
CA VAL A 256 -1.71 -12.85 18.74
C VAL A 256 -0.92 -13.87 17.93
N GLY A 257 0.39 -13.74 17.89
CA GLY A 257 1.29 -14.59 17.09
C GLY A 257 1.55 -14.09 15.67
N SER A 258 0.64 -13.26 15.11
CA SER A 258 0.80 -12.64 13.78
C SER A 258 0.83 -11.11 13.83
N CYS A 259 1.24 -10.55 14.95
CA CYS A 259 1.30 -9.11 15.18
C CYS A 259 2.28 -8.42 14.22
N GLN A 260 2.13 -7.10 14.04
CA GLN A 260 3.10 -6.29 13.31
C GLN A 260 4.49 -6.45 13.93
N GLY A 261 5.46 -6.87 13.12
CA GLY A 261 6.85 -7.16 13.56
C GLY A 261 7.05 -8.58 14.09
N CYS A 262 5.99 -9.39 14.26
CA CYS A 262 6.13 -10.80 14.61
C CYS A 262 6.64 -11.61 13.41
N ALA A 263 7.77 -12.28 13.56
CA ALA A 263 8.42 -13.05 12.50
C ALA A 263 9.02 -14.35 13.06
N PRO A 264 8.71 -15.53 12.45
CA PRO A 264 7.74 -15.71 11.37
C PRO A 264 6.30 -15.44 11.84
N PRO A 265 5.40 -14.94 10.95
CA PRO A 265 4.00 -14.81 11.29
C PRO A 265 3.35 -16.20 11.55
N ASP A 266 2.53 -16.28 12.57
CA ASP A 266 1.74 -17.49 12.88
C ASP A 266 0.45 -17.51 12.05
N MET A 267 0.57 -17.84 10.77
CA MET A 267 -0.54 -17.92 9.83
C MET A 267 -0.41 -19.15 8.93
N ASP A 268 -1.50 -19.89 8.78
CA ASP A 268 -1.53 -21.04 7.88
C ASP A 268 -1.47 -20.61 6.42
N CYS A 269 -0.47 -21.09 5.69
CA CYS A 269 -0.25 -20.71 4.30
C CYS A 269 -1.38 -21.15 3.34
N ARG A 270 -2.16 -22.16 3.69
CA ARG A 270 -3.34 -22.55 2.91
C ARG A 270 -4.40 -21.46 3.00
N THR A 271 -4.59 -20.90 4.18
CA THR A 271 -5.51 -19.78 4.43
C THR A 271 -5.03 -18.53 3.71
N VAL A 272 -3.73 -18.20 3.76
CA VAL A 272 -3.14 -17.09 2.99
C VAL A 272 -3.43 -17.24 1.50
N ARG A 273 -3.24 -18.44 0.92
CA ARG A 273 -3.52 -18.68 -0.50
C ARG A 273 -5.00 -18.55 -0.85
N ILE A 274 -5.91 -18.96 0.04
CA ILE A 274 -7.36 -18.73 -0.15
C ILE A 274 -7.65 -17.23 -0.19
N PHE A 275 -7.12 -16.47 0.74
CA PHE A 275 -7.30 -15.00 0.71
C PHE A 275 -6.73 -14.38 -0.56
N ARG A 276 -5.54 -14.77 -1.01
CA ARG A 276 -4.97 -14.32 -2.30
C ARG A 276 -5.86 -14.68 -3.49
N LYS A 277 -6.48 -15.85 -3.49
CA LYS A 277 -7.43 -16.28 -4.52
C LYS A 277 -8.65 -15.35 -4.59
N HIS A 278 -9.09 -14.83 -3.46
CA HIS A 278 -10.21 -13.90 -3.36
C HIS A 278 -9.79 -12.42 -3.41
N GLY A 279 -8.58 -12.14 -3.88
CA GLY A 279 -8.13 -10.79 -4.17
C GLY A 279 -7.61 -10.02 -2.95
N PHE A 280 -6.98 -10.69 -2.00
CA PHE A 280 -6.28 -10.06 -0.89
C PHE A 280 -4.76 -10.22 -1.05
N ALA A 281 -4.02 -9.18 -0.74
CA ALA A 281 -2.60 -9.22 -0.43
C ALA A 281 -2.41 -9.51 1.05
N TRP A 282 -1.32 -10.18 1.43
CA TRP A 282 -1.03 -10.54 2.81
C TRP A 282 0.16 -9.78 3.37
N GLY A 283 -0.02 -9.15 4.54
CA GLY A 283 1.01 -8.34 5.18
C GLY A 283 2.16 -9.11 5.81
N GLY A 284 2.08 -10.45 5.90
CA GLY A 284 3.17 -11.27 6.43
C GLY A 284 4.48 -11.13 5.66
N ASN A 285 4.41 -10.72 4.40
CA ASN A 285 5.57 -10.44 3.55
C ASN A 285 5.92 -8.96 3.44
N PHE A 286 5.33 -8.09 4.22
CA PHE A 286 5.71 -6.68 4.27
C PHE A 286 7.11 -6.50 4.87
N LEU A 287 7.74 -5.37 4.65
CA LEU A 287 9.08 -5.06 5.17
C LEU A 287 9.15 -5.28 6.69
N THR A 288 8.18 -4.75 7.42
CA THR A 288 7.88 -5.17 8.77
C THR A 288 6.73 -6.17 8.67
N PRO A 289 6.97 -7.47 8.87
CA PRO A 289 5.91 -8.46 8.73
C PRO A 289 4.69 -8.09 9.58
N ASP A 290 3.52 -8.15 8.96
CA ASP A 290 2.24 -7.92 9.62
C ASP A 290 1.29 -9.06 9.24
N GLY A 291 1.49 -10.21 9.86
CA GLY A 291 0.83 -11.46 9.49
C GLY A 291 -0.68 -11.46 9.74
N MET A 292 -1.18 -10.58 10.60
CA MET A 292 -2.61 -10.43 10.83
C MET A 292 -3.33 -9.71 9.68
N HIS A 293 -2.59 -8.90 8.90
CA HIS A 293 -3.11 -7.95 7.94
C HIS A 293 -3.35 -8.57 6.56
N PHE A 294 -4.58 -8.47 6.09
CA PHE A 294 -4.98 -8.80 4.73
C PHE A 294 -5.61 -7.57 4.07
N GLU A 295 -5.04 -7.13 2.96
CA GLU A 295 -5.48 -5.95 2.23
C GLU A 295 -6.13 -6.33 0.90
N TRP A 296 -7.35 -5.89 0.68
CA TRP A 296 -8.07 -6.17 -0.57
C TRP A 296 -7.44 -5.41 -1.75
N VAL A 297 -7.16 -6.14 -2.82
CA VAL A 297 -6.56 -5.63 -4.07
C VAL A 297 -7.41 -5.93 -5.31
N GLY A 298 -8.56 -6.58 -5.10
CA GLY A 298 -9.60 -6.81 -6.12
C GLY A 298 -9.27 -7.88 -7.16
N LYS A 299 -8.00 -8.28 -7.32
CA LYS A 299 -7.57 -9.26 -8.32
C LYS A 299 -7.01 -10.49 -7.63
N ARG A 300 -7.31 -11.66 -8.20
CA ARG A 300 -6.75 -12.93 -7.78
C ARG A 300 -5.21 -12.88 -7.77
N ARG A 301 -4.57 -13.37 -6.72
CA ARG A 301 -3.13 -13.29 -6.47
C ARG A 301 -2.46 -14.64 -6.15
N ASP A 302 -3.21 -15.74 -6.08
CA ASP A 302 -2.69 -17.09 -5.80
C ASP A 302 -2.13 -17.81 -7.03
N VAL A 303 -2.09 -17.14 -8.18
CA VAL A 303 -1.60 -17.68 -9.45
C VAL A 303 -0.16 -17.27 -9.72
N GLY A 304 0.59 -18.19 -10.33
CA GLY A 304 2.01 -18.01 -10.61
C GLY A 304 2.90 -18.44 -9.45
N LEU A 305 4.14 -18.77 -9.78
CA LEU A 305 5.19 -19.04 -8.81
C LEU A 305 5.77 -17.73 -8.33
N TYR A 306 5.79 -17.54 -7.02
CA TYR A 306 6.47 -16.41 -6.40
C TYR A 306 7.11 -16.87 -5.09
N PRO A 307 8.42 -16.78 -4.95
CA PRO A 307 9.13 -17.20 -3.76
C PRO A 307 9.05 -16.13 -2.67
N SER A 308 7.89 -15.95 -2.07
CA SER A 308 7.74 -15.06 -0.92
C SER A 308 8.54 -15.59 0.28
N ARG A 309 8.95 -14.68 1.15
CA ARG A 309 9.63 -15.02 2.41
C ARG A 309 8.79 -15.99 3.27
N TYR A 310 7.50 -15.74 3.31
CA TYR A 310 6.52 -16.59 3.98
C TYR A 310 5.38 -16.91 3.01
N CYS A 311 4.85 -18.12 3.10
CA CYS A 311 3.66 -18.54 2.35
C CYS A 311 3.73 -18.25 0.85
N GLY A 312 4.84 -18.60 0.19
CA GLY A 312 4.98 -18.43 -1.26
C GLY A 312 3.84 -19.04 -2.06
N ASN A 313 3.59 -18.51 -3.26
CA ASN A 313 2.73 -19.17 -4.23
C ASN A 313 3.51 -20.32 -4.87
N THR A 314 3.05 -21.55 -4.62
CA THR A 314 3.67 -22.76 -5.15
C THR A 314 2.66 -23.59 -5.91
N ASN A 315 3.04 -24.18 -7.04
CA ASN A 315 2.27 -25.25 -7.64
C ASN A 315 2.51 -26.53 -6.84
N ALA A 316 1.47 -27.31 -6.58
CA ALA A 316 1.50 -28.51 -5.73
C ALA A 316 2.55 -29.58 -6.12
N GLY A 317 3.13 -29.50 -7.31
CA GLY A 317 4.18 -30.41 -7.79
C GLY A 317 5.63 -29.96 -7.60
N SER A 318 5.88 -28.75 -7.09
CA SER A 318 7.22 -28.19 -7.00
C SER A 318 7.68 -27.82 -5.59
N LEU A 319 6.93 -28.22 -4.55
CA LEU A 319 7.26 -27.92 -3.13
C LEU A 319 8.66 -28.38 -2.74
N ALA A 320 9.12 -29.52 -3.23
CA ALA A 320 10.45 -30.04 -2.91
C ALA A 320 11.62 -29.32 -3.60
N ALA A 321 11.36 -28.63 -4.72
CA ALA A 321 12.36 -27.86 -5.45
C ALA A 321 12.54 -26.45 -4.89
N LEU A 322 11.50 -25.91 -4.23
CA LEU A 322 11.50 -24.56 -3.71
C LEU A 322 12.11 -24.44 -2.30
N ASP A 323 12.07 -25.52 -1.50
CA ASP A 323 12.62 -25.52 -0.14
C ASP A 323 14.14 -25.27 -0.13
N GLY A 324 14.87 -25.71 -1.16
CA GLY A 324 16.32 -25.50 -1.25
C GLY A 324 16.75 -24.15 -1.84
N GLU A 325 15.91 -23.54 -2.68
CA GLU A 325 16.17 -22.23 -3.28
C GLU A 325 15.57 -21.08 -2.47
N SER A 326 14.49 -21.33 -1.74
CA SER A 326 13.83 -20.37 -0.87
C SER A 326 14.76 -19.83 0.22
N GLU A 327 15.57 -20.68 0.87
CA GLU A 327 16.52 -20.22 1.87
C GLU A 327 17.66 -19.36 1.29
N ARG A 328 18.04 -19.58 0.03
CA ARG A 328 19.09 -18.79 -0.63
C ARG A 328 18.58 -17.52 -1.29
N SER A 329 17.33 -17.50 -1.70
CA SER A 329 16.70 -16.33 -2.30
C SER A 329 16.11 -15.37 -1.26
N THR A 330 15.92 -15.79 -0.01
CA THR A 330 15.32 -14.99 1.07
C THR A 330 16.06 -13.70 1.39
N ILE A 331 17.34 -13.61 1.11
CA ILE A 331 18.08 -12.36 1.31
C ILE A 331 17.79 -11.34 0.20
N PHE A 332 17.37 -11.79 -1.01
CA PHE A 332 17.28 -10.95 -2.19
C PHE A 332 15.95 -11.01 -2.96
N ALA A 333 15.11 -11.97 -2.68
CA ALA A 333 13.89 -12.22 -3.45
C ALA A 333 12.64 -11.60 -2.86
N ASP A 334 12.72 -11.08 -1.66
CA ASP A 334 11.56 -10.61 -0.93
C ASP A 334 11.46 -9.09 -0.93
N ASP A 335 11.08 -8.59 -2.08
CA ASP A 335 11.72 -7.43 -2.38
C ASP A 335 10.93 -6.44 -3.13
N GLY A 336 9.88 -6.03 -2.64
CA GLY A 336 9.24 -4.82 -3.05
C GLY A 336 9.86 -3.65 -2.29
N LEU A 337 10.20 -2.58 -2.94
CA LEU A 337 10.17 -1.27 -2.33
C LEU A 337 8.72 -0.96 -2.03
N TYR A 338 8.16 -1.74 -1.12
CA TYR A 338 6.81 -1.59 -0.69
C TYR A 338 6.82 -0.53 0.40
N VAL A 339 6.27 0.58 0.10
CA VAL A 339 5.66 1.43 1.11
C VAL A 339 4.29 0.83 1.35
N GLY A 340 4.31 -0.31 1.98
CA GLY A 340 3.14 -0.82 2.64
C GLY A 340 2.77 0.17 3.72
N ASP A 341 1.53 0.43 3.79
CA ASP A 341 0.95 1.21 4.85
C ASP A 341 1.12 0.44 6.16
N HIS A 342 2.12 0.78 6.92
CA HIS A 342 2.28 0.32 8.30
C HIS A 342 1.84 1.38 9.28
#